data_a222637d0345b3f8aaec6a34914a8b0b
#
_entry.id   a222637d0345b3f8aaec6a34914a8b0b
#
_cell.length_a   1.000
_cell.length_b   1.000
_cell.length_c   1.000
_cell.angle_alpha   90.00
_cell.angle_beta   90.00
_cell.angle_gamma   90.00
#
_symmetry.space_group_name_H-M   'P 1'
#
loop_
_entity.id
_entity.type
_entity.pdbx_description
1 polymer ?
#
loop_
_entity_poly.entity_id
_entity_poly.type
_entity_poly.pdbx_seq_one_letter_code
_entity_poly.pdbx_strand_id
1 'polypeptide(L)'
;IKSKCNGFTVSLSGGADSSCTVILVYEMIRRAMLELGEKEVIKKLNLKNLQEDNCSINTVMKNILITVYQKSKNSSLDTELSAKKLAQFISSTHFKWSINEEVKSIIDKISKTTNKKYNWKNDNIALQNVQARVRSPFIWFIANTNNMILLSTSNRSESAVGYSTMDGDTSGSVSPIAGIDKVFIKKLDNFYV
;
A
#
# COMPACT_ATOMS: atom_id res chain seq x y z
N ILE A 1 -8.66 14.69 -7.29
CA ILE A 1 -9.24 15.82 -8.02
C ILE A 1 -8.28 17.00 -8.04
N LYS A 2 -7.88 17.57 -6.88
CA LYS A 2 -6.95 18.73 -6.83
C LYS A 2 -5.55 18.40 -7.38
N SER A 3 -5.02 17.22 -7.12
CA SER A 3 -3.70 16.77 -7.56
C SER A 3 -3.63 16.44 -9.06
N LYS A 4 -4.78 16.29 -9.74
CA LYS A 4 -4.89 15.78 -11.12
C LYS A 4 -4.27 14.39 -11.33
N CYS A 5 -4.07 13.62 -10.26
CA CYS A 5 -3.61 12.24 -10.32
C CYS A 5 -4.75 11.28 -10.68
N ASN A 6 -4.38 10.15 -11.28
CA ASN A 6 -5.34 9.15 -11.78
C ASN A 6 -5.93 8.24 -10.70
N GLY A 7 -5.36 8.25 -9.49
CA GLY A 7 -5.79 7.37 -8.40
C GLY A 7 -4.72 7.18 -7.34
N PHE A 8 -4.70 6.00 -6.74
CA PHE A 8 -3.87 5.69 -5.59
C PHE A 8 -3.09 4.39 -5.79
N THR A 9 -1.90 4.35 -5.22
CA THR A 9 -1.07 3.14 -5.11
C THR A 9 -0.81 2.85 -3.65
N VAL A 10 -0.92 1.59 -3.22
CA VAL A 10 -0.73 1.16 -1.83
C VAL A 10 0.09 -0.11 -1.76
N SER A 11 1.09 -0.15 -0.87
CA SER A 11 1.77 -1.38 -0.48
C SER A 11 0.86 -2.17 0.47
N LEU A 12 0.19 -3.21 -0.05
CA LEU A 12 -0.78 -4.02 0.68
C LEU A 12 -0.08 -5.25 1.29
N SER A 13 0.29 -5.14 2.57
CA SER A 13 1.05 -6.18 3.28
C SER A 13 0.19 -7.34 3.82
N GLY A 14 -1.14 -7.19 3.82
CA GLY A 14 -2.07 -8.11 4.49
C GLY A 14 -2.18 -7.87 6.00
N GLY A 15 -1.54 -6.81 6.53
CA GLY A 15 -1.70 -6.34 7.90
C GLY A 15 -2.80 -5.28 8.01
N ALA A 16 -3.27 -5.03 9.25
CA ALA A 16 -4.39 -4.14 9.55
C ALA A 16 -4.26 -2.72 8.95
N ASP A 17 -3.09 -2.11 9.01
CA ASP A 17 -2.89 -0.72 8.57
C ASP A 17 -3.06 -0.56 7.06
N SER A 18 -2.41 -1.45 6.30
CA SER A 18 -2.55 -1.44 4.84
C SER A 18 -3.96 -1.82 4.41
N SER A 19 -4.62 -2.73 5.13
CA SER A 19 -6.01 -3.12 4.90
C SER A 19 -6.94 -1.94 5.15
N CYS A 20 -6.82 -1.27 6.29
CA CYS A 20 -7.58 -0.06 6.62
C CYS A 20 -7.41 1.01 5.54
N THR A 21 -6.18 1.26 5.09
CA THR A 21 -5.89 2.27 4.06
C THR A 21 -6.65 1.99 2.76
N VAL A 22 -6.65 0.75 2.26
CA VAL A 22 -7.36 0.42 1.02
C VAL A 22 -8.88 0.39 1.20
N ILE A 23 -9.37 -0.02 2.38
CA ILE A 23 -10.81 0.05 2.73
C ILE A 23 -11.29 1.50 2.73
N LEU A 24 -10.51 2.44 3.26
CA LEU A 24 -10.84 3.88 3.23
C LEU A 24 -10.96 4.41 1.80
N VAL A 25 -10.10 3.97 0.88
CA VAL A 25 -10.23 4.33 -0.54
C VAL A 25 -11.53 3.75 -1.13
N TYR A 26 -11.83 2.48 -0.84
CA TYR A 26 -13.06 1.85 -1.29
C TYR A 26 -14.31 2.58 -0.76
N GLU A 27 -14.37 2.87 0.55
CA GLU A 27 -15.48 3.58 1.17
C GLU A 27 -15.64 5.02 0.65
N MET A 28 -14.55 5.69 0.37
CA MET A 28 -14.59 7.02 -0.28
C MET A 28 -15.33 6.97 -1.62
N ILE A 29 -15.01 5.98 -2.45
CA ILE A 29 -15.67 5.80 -3.76
C ILE A 29 -17.13 5.35 -3.59
N ARG A 30 -17.37 4.37 -2.71
CA ARG A 30 -18.72 3.88 -2.44
C ARG A 30 -19.66 5.01 -2.01
N ARG A 31 -19.22 5.86 -1.09
CA ARG A 31 -19.98 7.03 -0.64
C ARG A 31 -20.16 8.08 -1.75
N ALA A 32 -19.10 8.35 -2.50
CA ALA A 32 -19.19 9.30 -3.63
C ALA A 32 -20.21 8.82 -4.67
N MET A 33 -20.25 7.52 -4.99
CA MET A 33 -21.23 6.95 -5.93
C MET A 33 -22.67 7.03 -5.40
N LEU A 34 -22.87 6.82 -4.08
CA LEU A 34 -24.19 6.95 -3.45
C LEU A 34 -24.70 8.40 -3.42
N GLU A 35 -23.79 9.36 -3.17
CA GLU A 35 -24.18 10.78 -3.02
C GLU A 35 -24.27 11.53 -4.37
N LEU A 36 -23.37 11.25 -5.30
CA LEU A 36 -23.24 12.00 -6.56
C LEU A 36 -23.77 11.24 -7.77
N GLY A 37 -23.93 9.92 -7.65
CA GLY A 37 -24.21 9.03 -8.76
C GLY A 37 -22.97 8.67 -9.59
N GLU A 38 -23.06 7.58 -10.34
CA GLU A 38 -21.95 6.98 -11.09
C GLU A 38 -21.34 7.95 -12.11
N LYS A 39 -22.18 8.61 -12.92
CA LYS A 39 -21.74 9.54 -13.99
C LYS A 39 -20.90 10.70 -13.46
N GLU A 40 -21.35 11.31 -12.37
CA GLU A 40 -20.64 12.45 -11.78
C GLU A 40 -19.30 12.01 -11.14
N VAL A 41 -19.23 10.82 -10.55
CA VAL A 41 -17.99 10.25 -10.03
C VAL A 41 -16.97 10.01 -11.14
N ILE A 42 -17.37 9.37 -12.24
CA ILE A 42 -16.52 9.13 -13.42
C ILE A 42 -15.95 10.43 -13.95
N LYS A 43 -16.83 11.44 -14.12
CA LYS A 43 -16.46 12.78 -14.58
C LYS A 43 -15.46 13.47 -13.64
N LYS A 44 -15.74 13.46 -12.33
CA LYS A 44 -14.86 14.08 -11.32
C LYS A 44 -13.50 13.38 -11.20
N LEU A 45 -13.45 12.07 -11.37
CA LEU A 45 -12.23 11.28 -11.40
C LEU A 45 -11.51 11.31 -12.76
N ASN A 46 -12.14 11.92 -13.78
CA ASN A 46 -11.60 12.02 -15.14
C ASN A 46 -11.26 10.66 -15.77
N LEU A 47 -12.10 9.65 -15.54
CA LEU A 47 -11.91 8.29 -16.03
C LEU A 47 -12.41 8.17 -17.49
N LYS A 48 -11.67 8.80 -18.41
CA LYS A 48 -12.04 8.95 -19.84
C LYS A 48 -12.27 7.62 -20.58
N ASN A 49 -11.73 6.54 -20.09
CA ASN A 49 -11.81 5.22 -20.72
C ASN A 49 -13.06 4.42 -20.28
N LEU A 50 -13.85 4.96 -19.35
CA LEU A 50 -15.06 4.30 -18.87
C LEU A 50 -16.30 4.94 -19.51
N GLN A 51 -17.21 4.08 -19.99
CA GLN A 51 -18.51 4.53 -20.43
C GLN A 51 -19.33 5.04 -19.23
N GLU A 52 -20.01 6.15 -19.41
CA GLU A 52 -20.76 6.83 -18.33
C GLU A 52 -21.98 6.05 -17.85
N ASP A 53 -22.46 5.09 -18.66
CA ASP A 53 -23.62 4.27 -18.34
C ASP A 53 -23.20 2.90 -17.79
N ASN A 54 -23.74 2.50 -16.63
CA ASN A 54 -23.51 1.21 -15.94
C ASN A 54 -22.06 0.96 -15.45
N CYS A 55 -21.41 1.95 -14.89
CA CYS A 55 -20.09 1.78 -14.33
C CYS A 55 -20.18 1.34 -12.85
N SER A 56 -19.95 0.07 -12.59
CA SER A 56 -19.94 -0.47 -11.22
C SER A 56 -18.78 0.08 -10.40
N ILE A 57 -18.93 0.07 -9.06
CA ILE A 57 -17.85 0.41 -8.13
C ILE A 57 -16.60 -0.41 -8.41
N ASN A 58 -16.74 -1.69 -8.76
CA ASN A 58 -15.63 -2.58 -9.08
C ASN A 58 -14.82 -2.08 -10.27
N THR A 59 -15.50 -1.57 -11.30
CA THR A 59 -14.84 -0.99 -12.48
C THR A 59 -14.08 0.28 -12.12
N VAL A 60 -14.67 1.16 -11.30
CA VAL A 60 -13.99 2.37 -10.82
C VAL A 60 -12.76 2.00 -10.00
N MET A 61 -12.91 1.11 -9.01
CA MET A 61 -11.82 0.68 -8.13
C MET A 61 -10.65 0.07 -8.90
N LYS A 62 -10.93 -0.75 -9.91
CA LYS A 62 -9.91 -1.36 -10.77
C LYS A 62 -9.06 -0.31 -11.51
N ASN A 63 -9.64 0.84 -11.83
CA ASN A 63 -8.95 1.92 -12.54
C ASN A 63 -8.19 2.88 -11.62
N ILE A 64 -8.69 3.10 -10.39
CA ILE A 64 -8.13 4.12 -9.49
C ILE A 64 -7.25 3.58 -8.38
N LEU A 65 -7.25 2.26 -8.13
CA LEU A 65 -6.46 1.69 -7.04
C LEU A 65 -5.54 0.56 -7.53
N ILE A 66 -4.25 0.79 -7.39
CA ILE A 66 -3.22 -0.24 -7.54
C ILE A 66 -2.76 -0.67 -6.16
N THR A 67 -2.80 -1.96 -5.89
CA THR A 67 -2.27 -2.57 -4.66
C THR A 67 -1.11 -3.51 -4.99
N VAL A 68 -0.11 -3.53 -4.13
CA VAL A 68 1.09 -4.36 -4.36
C VAL A 68 1.45 -5.15 -3.11
N TYR A 69 1.57 -6.47 -3.24
CA TYR A 69 2.14 -7.33 -2.22
C TYR A 69 3.61 -7.61 -2.52
N GLN A 70 4.51 -7.08 -1.67
CA GLN A 70 5.96 -7.20 -1.83
C GLN A 70 6.52 -8.24 -0.85
N LYS A 71 6.61 -9.49 -1.32
CA LYS A 71 7.01 -10.66 -0.52
C LYS A 71 8.47 -10.60 -0.11
N SER A 72 8.75 -10.89 1.17
CA SER A 72 10.09 -11.18 1.68
C SER A 72 10.18 -12.63 2.18
N LYS A 73 11.38 -13.08 2.54
CA LYS A 73 11.57 -14.41 3.16
C LYS A 73 10.78 -14.60 4.45
N ASN A 74 10.49 -13.50 5.15
CA ASN A 74 9.78 -13.50 6.43
C ASN A 74 8.24 -13.34 6.27
N SER A 75 7.74 -13.22 5.05
CA SER A 75 6.31 -13.10 4.78
C SER A 75 5.62 -14.46 4.96
N SER A 76 4.51 -14.49 5.70
CA SER A 76 3.69 -15.69 5.86
C SER A 76 2.74 -15.90 4.67
N LEU A 77 2.25 -17.13 4.51
CA LEU A 77 1.19 -17.43 3.54
C LEU A 77 -0.12 -16.73 3.91
N ASP A 78 -0.41 -16.60 5.21
CA ASP A 78 -1.63 -15.95 5.69
C ASP A 78 -1.69 -14.48 5.31
N THR A 79 -0.59 -13.73 5.46
CA THR A 79 -0.54 -12.33 5.05
C THR A 79 -0.67 -12.16 3.54
N GLU A 80 -0.07 -13.06 2.76
CA GLU A 80 -0.22 -13.09 1.30
C GLU A 80 -1.67 -13.34 0.88
N LEU A 81 -2.31 -14.34 1.49
CA LEU A 81 -3.71 -14.68 1.20
C LEU A 81 -4.66 -13.56 1.63
N SER A 82 -4.44 -12.96 2.80
CA SER A 82 -5.23 -11.81 3.27
C SER A 82 -5.15 -10.63 2.32
N ALA A 83 -3.94 -10.26 1.88
CA ALA A 83 -3.75 -9.19 0.90
C ALA A 83 -4.47 -9.49 -0.42
N LYS A 84 -4.34 -10.73 -0.93
CA LYS A 84 -4.98 -11.15 -2.17
C LYS A 84 -6.51 -11.12 -2.06
N LYS A 85 -7.08 -11.69 -0.99
CA LYS A 85 -8.54 -11.71 -0.77
C LYS A 85 -9.12 -10.30 -0.68
N LEU A 86 -8.46 -9.42 0.08
CA LEU A 86 -8.90 -8.03 0.20
C LEU A 86 -8.81 -7.30 -1.14
N ALA A 87 -7.71 -7.45 -1.88
CA ALA A 87 -7.55 -6.84 -3.21
C ALA A 87 -8.65 -7.31 -4.18
N GLN A 88 -9.04 -8.57 -4.13
CA GLN A 88 -10.15 -9.13 -4.91
C GLN A 88 -11.49 -8.55 -4.48
N PHE A 89 -11.76 -8.49 -3.18
CA PHE A 89 -13.00 -7.95 -2.62
C PHE A 89 -13.24 -6.50 -3.04
N ILE A 90 -12.22 -5.64 -2.93
CA ILE A 90 -12.32 -4.23 -3.33
C ILE A 90 -12.08 -4.00 -4.82
N SER A 91 -11.82 -5.07 -5.59
CA SER A 91 -11.56 -5.03 -7.03
C SER A 91 -10.42 -4.12 -7.45
N SER A 92 -9.34 -4.03 -6.65
CA SER A 92 -8.15 -3.27 -7.03
C SER A 92 -7.33 -3.99 -8.11
N THR A 93 -6.58 -3.24 -8.90
CA THR A 93 -5.50 -3.82 -9.73
C THR A 93 -4.38 -4.27 -8.79
N HIS A 94 -4.14 -5.58 -8.70
CA HIS A 94 -3.25 -6.17 -7.70
C HIS A 94 -2.03 -6.84 -8.32
N PHE A 95 -0.83 -6.44 -7.87
CA PHE A 95 0.44 -7.04 -8.26
C PHE A 95 1.13 -7.72 -7.08
N LYS A 96 1.99 -8.68 -7.40
CA LYS A 96 2.82 -9.38 -6.42
C LYS A 96 4.20 -9.66 -7.00
N TRP A 97 5.24 -9.40 -6.20
CA TRP A 97 6.62 -9.81 -6.48
C TRP A 97 7.41 -10.06 -5.19
N SER A 98 8.62 -10.61 -5.34
CA SER A 98 9.57 -10.80 -4.24
C SER A 98 10.61 -9.68 -4.24
N ILE A 99 11.05 -9.29 -3.04
CA ILE A 99 12.15 -8.33 -2.83
C ILE A 99 13.44 -9.01 -2.33
N ASN A 100 13.49 -10.33 -2.36
CA ASN A 100 14.60 -11.08 -1.75
C ASN A 100 15.94 -10.86 -2.46
N GLU A 101 15.93 -10.74 -3.79
CA GLU A 101 17.12 -10.54 -4.59
C GLU A 101 17.74 -9.16 -4.34
N GLU A 102 16.92 -8.14 -4.26
CA GLU A 102 17.35 -6.77 -4.00
C GLU A 102 17.93 -6.63 -2.59
N VAL A 103 17.25 -7.19 -1.58
CA VAL A 103 17.75 -7.22 -0.20
C VAL A 103 19.09 -7.93 -0.15
N LYS A 104 19.21 -9.09 -0.79
CA LYS A 104 20.47 -9.85 -0.88
C LYS A 104 21.56 -9.03 -1.56
N SER A 105 21.26 -8.42 -2.70
CA SER A 105 22.21 -7.61 -3.47
C SER A 105 22.79 -6.46 -2.63
N ILE A 106 21.94 -5.73 -1.88
CA ILE A 106 22.38 -4.66 -0.99
C ILE A 106 23.31 -5.20 0.11
N ILE A 107 22.90 -6.27 0.79
CA ILE A 107 23.68 -6.86 1.89
C ILE A 107 25.02 -7.39 1.40
N ASP A 108 25.05 -8.09 0.25
CA ASP A 108 26.26 -8.63 -0.34
C ASP A 108 27.25 -7.51 -0.74
N LYS A 109 26.73 -6.42 -1.35
CA LYS A 109 27.53 -5.25 -1.72
C LYS A 109 28.17 -4.60 -0.48
N ILE A 110 27.38 -4.34 0.56
CA ILE A 110 27.87 -3.73 1.80
C ILE A 110 28.88 -4.67 2.49
N SER A 111 28.59 -5.97 2.57
CA SER A 111 29.47 -6.97 3.18
C SER A 111 30.84 -7.04 2.50
N LYS A 112 30.86 -7.01 1.17
CA LYS A 112 32.11 -6.97 0.40
C LYS A 112 32.90 -5.69 0.64
N THR A 113 32.22 -4.53 0.65
CA THR A 113 32.87 -3.24 0.82
C THR A 113 33.43 -3.04 2.23
N THR A 114 32.70 -3.48 3.24
CA THR A 114 33.08 -3.31 4.66
C THR A 114 33.92 -4.47 5.20
N ASN A 115 34.13 -5.51 4.40
CA ASN A 115 34.78 -6.77 4.80
C ASN A 115 34.17 -7.39 6.08
N LYS A 116 32.83 -7.26 6.25
CA LYS A 116 32.07 -7.74 7.40
C LYS A 116 30.88 -8.56 6.95
N LYS A 117 30.58 -9.66 7.68
CA LYS A 117 29.35 -10.45 7.49
C LYS A 117 28.26 -9.95 8.44
N TYR A 118 27.09 -9.70 7.89
CA TYR A 118 25.90 -9.27 8.63
C TYR A 118 24.94 -10.44 8.84
N ASN A 119 24.33 -10.52 10.02
CA ASN A 119 23.41 -11.60 10.37
C ASN A 119 22.24 -11.10 11.25
N TRP A 120 21.15 -11.85 11.24
CA TRP A 120 19.92 -11.49 11.97
C TRP A 120 20.07 -11.46 13.50
N LYS A 121 21.07 -12.14 14.07
CA LYS A 121 21.31 -12.15 15.52
C LYS A 121 21.88 -10.81 16.02
N ASN A 122 22.82 -10.24 15.26
CA ASN A 122 23.57 -9.06 15.68
C ASN A 122 23.14 -7.78 14.97
N ASP A 123 22.63 -7.87 13.75
CA ASP A 123 22.36 -6.75 12.84
C ASP A 123 20.86 -6.64 12.47
N ASN A 124 20.00 -7.21 13.31
CA ASN A 124 18.56 -7.35 13.08
C ASN A 124 17.88 -6.03 12.61
N ILE A 125 18.07 -4.93 13.35
CA ILE A 125 17.44 -3.64 13.03
C ILE A 125 17.89 -3.14 11.64
N ALA A 126 19.18 -3.24 11.33
CA ALA A 126 19.69 -2.81 10.03
C ALA A 126 19.10 -3.64 8.88
N LEU A 127 19.00 -4.95 9.06
CA LEU A 127 18.43 -5.87 8.07
C LEU A 127 16.93 -5.66 7.89
N GLN A 128 16.17 -5.41 8.96
CA GLN A 128 14.75 -5.03 8.89
C GLN A 128 14.57 -3.71 8.12
N ASN A 129 15.38 -2.71 8.41
CA ASN A 129 15.34 -1.42 7.75
C ASN A 129 15.67 -1.53 6.25
N VAL A 130 16.62 -2.38 5.85
CA VAL A 130 16.88 -2.67 4.44
C VAL A 130 15.64 -3.30 3.79
N GLN A 131 15.01 -4.29 4.42
CA GLN A 131 13.79 -4.91 3.90
C GLN A 131 12.63 -3.92 3.75
N ALA A 132 12.46 -3.00 4.70
CA ALA A 132 11.41 -1.99 4.61
C ALA A 132 11.68 -1.01 3.47
N ARG A 133 12.90 -0.45 3.39
CA ARG A 133 13.28 0.58 2.41
C ARG A 133 13.33 0.06 0.97
N VAL A 134 13.74 -1.18 0.76
CA VAL A 134 13.79 -1.78 -0.59
C VAL A 134 12.42 -1.79 -1.28
N ARG A 135 11.33 -1.80 -0.52
CA ARG A 135 9.98 -1.75 -1.08
C ARG A 135 9.65 -0.40 -1.73
N SER A 136 10.23 0.68 -1.21
CA SER A 136 9.89 2.05 -1.63
C SER A 136 10.18 2.35 -3.10
N PRO A 137 11.35 2.09 -3.66
CA PRO A 137 11.61 2.38 -5.08
C PRO A 137 10.62 1.73 -6.04
N PHE A 138 10.22 0.49 -5.76
CA PHE A 138 9.27 -0.24 -6.61
C PHE A 138 7.88 0.37 -6.58
N ILE A 139 7.36 0.65 -5.38
CA ILE A 139 6.01 1.19 -5.25
C ILE A 139 5.92 2.64 -5.76
N TRP A 140 6.98 3.43 -5.57
CA TRP A 140 7.09 4.76 -6.15
C TRP A 140 7.15 4.72 -7.67
N PHE A 141 7.88 3.78 -8.26
CA PHE A 141 7.93 3.61 -9.71
C PHE A 141 6.53 3.35 -10.28
N ILE A 142 5.79 2.43 -9.66
CA ILE A 142 4.39 2.15 -10.06
C ILE A 142 3.51 3.40 -9.91
N ALA A 143 3.61 4.12 -8.80
CA ALA A 143 2.82 5.34 -8.58
C ALA A 143 3.13 6.40 -9.64
N ASN A 144 4.41 6.66 -9.91
CA ASN A 144 4.86 7.69 -10.85
C ASN A 144 4.48 7.35 -12.30
N THR A 145 4.70 6.12 -12.75
CA THR A 145 4.40 5.71 -14.12
C THR A 145 2.90 5.69 -14.42
N ASN A 146 2.05 5.54 -13.42
CA ASN A 146 0.60 5.58 -13.55
C ASN A 146 -0.01 6.94 -13.18
N ASN A 147 0.81 7.95 -12.86
CA ASN A 147 0.37 9.26 -12.35
C ASN A 147 -0.59 9.11 -11.16
N MET A 148 -0.21 8.30 -10.16
CA MET A 148 -1.00 8.00 -8.97
C MET A 148 -0.33 8.53 -7.71
N ILE A 149 -1.14 8.75 -6.67
CA ILE A 149 -0.67 9.14 -5.34
C ILE A 149 -0.29 7.86 -4.58
N LEU A 150 0.94 7.80 -4.10
CA LEU A 150 1.35 6.75 -3.15
C LEU A 150 0.80 7.07 -1.76
N LEU A 151 0.00 6.16 -1.20
CA LEU A 151 -0.50 6.25 0.16
C LEU A 151 0.43 5.51 1.13
N SER A 152 0.86 6.22 2.17
CA SER A 152 1.55 5.62 3.33
C SER A 152 0.54 4.90 4.22
N THR A 153 0.97 3.81 4.83
CA THR A 153 0.15 2.99 5.75
C THR A 153 0.57 3.15 7.21
N SER A 154 1.37 4.17 7.51
CA SER A 154 1.83 4.48 8.87
C SER A 154 0.70 5.09 9.71
N ASN A 155 0.53 4.62 10.93
CA ASN A 155 -0.50 5.07 11.88
C ASN A 155 0.06 5.88 13.05
N ARG A 156 -0.84 6.50 13.84
CA ARG A 156 -0.45 7.34 14.98
C ARG A 156 0.32 6.56 16.06
N SER A 157 -0.06 5.32 16.35
CA SER A 157 0.58 4.55 17.40
C SER A 157 2.03 4.17 17.04
N GLU A 158 2.29 3.83 15.77
CA GLU A 158 3.66 3.58 15.28
C GLU A 158 4.54 4.83 15.38
N SER A 159 3.99 5.98 14.98
CA SER A 159 4.68 7.26 15.09
C SER A 159 4.96 7.65 16.56
N ALA A 160 4.01 7.39 17.47
CA ALA A 160 4.16 7.73 18.88
C ALA A 160 5.24 6.92 19.60
N VAL A 161 5.44 5.65 19.22
CA VAL A 161 6.48 4.78 19.80
C VAL A 161 7.77 4.72 18.99
N GLY A 162 7.84 5.43 17.86
CA GLY A 162 8.99 5.41 16.97
C GLY A 162 9.19 4.08 16.24
N TYR A 163 8.15 3.24 16.14
CA TYR A 163 8.20 1.94 15.47
C TYR A 163 7.74 2.07 14.01
N SER A 164 8.53 2.79 13.24
CA SER A 164 8.33 2.94 11.79
C SER A 164 9.68 3.17 11.11
N THR A 165 9.84 2.60 9.91
CA THR A 165 11.06 2.80 9.13
C THR A 165 10.87 3.98 8.19
N MET A 166 11.63 5.07 8.43
CA MET A 166 11.69 6.22 7.52
C MET A 166 12.08 5.76 6.12
N ASP A 167 11.38 6.28 5.10
CA ASP A 167 11.53 5.89 3.68
C ASP A 167 11.21 4.41 3.38
N GLY A 168 10.63 3.70 4.32
CA GLY A 168 10.09 2.35 4.17
C GLY A 168 8.57 2.37 4.21
N ASP A 169 8.00 1.93 5.33
CA ASP A 169 6.55 1.93 5.61
C ASP A 169 5.95 3.34 5.76
N THR A 170 6.77 4.36 6.08
CA THR A 170 6.35 5.77 6.06
C THR A 170 6.35 6.39 4.66
N SER A 171 6.84 5.67 3.65
CA SER A 171 6.95 6.18 2.29
C SER A 171 5.58 6.43 1.66
N GLY A 172 5.33 7.64 1.19
CA GLY A 172 4.09 8.02 0.54
C GLY A 172 3.87 9.54 0.53
N SER A 173 3.00 10.00 -0.37
CA SER A 173 2.64 11.43 -0.50
C SER A 173 1.55 11.84 0.49
N VAL A 174 0.71 10.90 0.91
CA VAL A 174 -0.42 11.10 1.82
C VAL A 174 -0.49 9.93 2.79
N SER A 175 -0.75 10.21 4.06
CA SER A 175 -0.91 9.21 5.12
C SER A 175 -2.34 9.25 5.68
N PRO A 176 -3.29 8.52 5.11
CA PRO A 176 -4.72 8.62 5.47
C PRO A 176 -5.01 8.26 6.92
N ILE A 177 -4.20 7.37 7.51
CA ILE A 177 -4.38 6.84 8.88
C ILE A 177 -3.36 7.40 9.89
N ALA A 178 -2.57 8.42 9.53
CA ALA A 178 -1.55 8.99 10.41
C ALA A 178 -2.10 9.54 11.75
N GLY A 179 -3.34 9.98 11.78
CA GLY A 179 -4.03 10.46 12.99
C GLY A 179 -4.79 9.38 13.75
N ILE A 180 -4.83 8.14 13.26
CA ILE A 180 -5.65 7.05 13.79
C ILE A 180 -4.78 6.09 14.61
N ASP A 181 -5.26 5.70 15.81
CA ASP A 181 -4.55 4.73 16.63
C ASP A 181 -4.82 3.28 16.21
N LYS A 182 -3.89 2.40 16.56
CA LYS A 182 -3.92 0.99 16.19
C LYS A 182 -5.14 0.22 16.70
N VAL A 183 -5.67 0.62 17.86
CA VAL A 183 -6.86 -0.03 18.45
C VAL A 183 -8.09 0.26 17.60
N PHE A 184 -8.23 1.52 17.15
CA PHE A 184 -9.34 1.91 16.28
C PHE A 184 -9.23 1.23 14.90
N ILE A 185 -8.02 1.15 14.32
CA ILE A 185 -7.78 0.46 13.05
C ILE A 185 -8.22 -1.00 13.13
N LYS A 186 -7.83 -1.72 14.20
CA LYS A 186 -8.27 -3.12 14.40
C LYS A 186 -9.79 -3.27 14.52
N LYS A 187 -10.48 -2.30 15.13
CA LYS A 187 -11.95 -2.30 15.20
C LYS A 187 -12.58 -2.12 13.82
N LEU A 188 -12.02 -1.23 12.99
CA LEU A 188 -12.48 -1.05 11.61
C LEU A 188 -12.29 -2.30 10.77
N ASP A 189 -11.13 -2.93 10.84
CA ASP A 189 -10.86 -4.16 10.09
C ASP A 189 -11.87 -5.27 10.45
N ASN A 190 -12.18 -5.47 11.74
CA ASN A 190 -13.18 -6.46 12.17
C ASN A 190 -14.61 -6.16 11.71
N PHE A 191 -14.90 -4.94 11.28
CA PHE A 191 -16.22 -4.56 10.75
C PHE A 191 -16.35 -4.88 9.27
N TYR A 192 -15.27 -4.93 8.52
CA TYR A 192 -15.26 -5.13 7.06
C TYR A 192 -14.74 -6.50 6.62
N VAL A 193 -14.07 -7.26 7.48
CA VAL A 193 -13.46 -8.57 7.21
C VAL A 193 -14.11 -9.62 8.09
#